data_b05b2295462cee50f9aa91adc4ae3ada
#
_entry.id   b05b2295462cee50f9aa91adc4ae3ada
#
_cell.length_a   1.000
_cell.length_b   1.000
_cell.length_c   1.000
_cell.angle_alpha   90.00
_cell.angle_beta   90.00
_cell.angle_gamma   90.00
#
_symmetry.space_group_name_H-M   'P 1'
#
loop_
_entity.id
_entity.type
_entity.pdbx_description
1 polymer ?
#
loop_
_entity_poly.entity_id
_entity_poly.type
_entity_poly.pdbx_seq_one_letter_code
_entity_poly.pdbx_strand_id
1 'polypeptide(L)'
;MEIAAAENSSSERSIWELQGLLKKISLTSKLIESRIFANQIHKSVLEKTRTKVPDYQDYNVRKAPFYVLIGASMPATLVEIGFLSNRANEELLEDPLFREKIAEGLYEGILSYIRSLGEK
;
A
#
# COMPACT_ATOMS: atom_id res chain seq x y z
N MET A 1 -1.27 9.36 -9.72
CA MET A 1 0.03 9.82 -10.26
C MET A 1 0.74 10.83 -9.37
N GLU A 2 0.04 11.80 -8.78
CA GLU A 2 0.64 12.82 -7.90
C GLU A 2 1.33 12.23 -6.67
N ILE A 3 0.70 11.27 -6.01
CA ILE A 3 1.27 10.60 -4.83
C ILE A 3 2.57 9.87 -5.22
N ALA A 4 2.56 9.14 -6.33
CA ALA A 4 3.75 8.45 -6.79
C ALA A 4 4.89 9.41 -7.15
N ALA A 5 4.58 10.55 -7.75
CA ALA A 5 5.56 11.57 -8.06
C ALA A 5 6.17 12.16 -6.79
N ALA A 6 5.36 12.40 -5.75
CA ALA A 6 5.84 12.89 -4.46
C ALA A 6 6.75 11.88 -3.76
N GLU A 7 6.34 10.61 -3.73
CA GLU A 7 7.14 9.53 -3.15
C GLU A 7 8.45 9.30 -3.91
N ASN A 8 8.43 9.44 -5.24
CA ASN A 8 9.60 9.26 -6.08
C ASN A 8 10.55 10.46 -6.09
N SER A 9 10.14 11.60 -5.52
CA SER A 9 10.91 12.86 -5.61
C SER A 9 12.32 12.77 -5.02
N SER A 10 12.54 11.86 -4.09
CA SER A 10 13.86 11.61 -3.49
C SER A 10 14.73 10.65 -4.30
N SER A 11 14.22 10.07 -5.38
CA SER A 11 14.94 9.11 -6.21
C SER A 11 15.71 9.82 -7.33
N GLU A 12 16.90 9.30 -7.64
CA GLU A 12 17.70 9.77 -8.76
C GLU A 12 17.21 9.26 -10.13
N ARG A 13 16.26 8.32 -10.13
CA ARG A 13 15.73 7.73 -11.36
C ARG A 13 14.74 8.65 -12.04
N SER A 14 14.83 8.74 -13.37
CA SER A 14 13.89 9.52 -14.16
C SER A 14 12.54 8.80 -14.32
N ILE A 15 11.47 9.59 -14.54
CA ILE A 15 10.14 9.06 -14.83
C ILE A 15 10.15 8.20 -16.12
N TRP A 16 11.00 8.53 -17.08
CA TRP A 16 11.12 7.79 -18.33
C TRP A 16 11.70 6.39 -18.13
N GLU A 17 12.75 6.27 -17.32
CA GLU A 17 13.30 4.97 -16.92
C GLU A 17 12.26 4.14 -16.21
N LEU A 18 11.49 4.77 -15.33
CA LEU A 18 10.42 4.13 -14.59
C LEU A 18 9.33 3.56 -15.50
N GLN A 19 8.90 4.32 -16.51
CA GLN A 19 7.88 3.85 -17.47
C GLN A 19 8.35 2.63 -18.26
N GLY A 20 9.61 2.58 -18.64
CA GLY A 20 10.18 1.42 -19.29
C GLY A 20 10.19 0.17 -18.44
N LEU A 21 10.56 0.32 -17.17
CA LEU A 21 10.53 -0.76 -16.18
C LEU A 21 9.09 -1.20 -15.86
N LEU A 22 8.16 -0.26 -15.79
CA LEU A 22 6.76 -0.55 -15.52
C LEU A 22 6.12 -1.39 -16.63
N LYS A 23 6.44 -1.12 -17.88
CA LYS A 23 5.96 -1.94 -19.01
C LYS A 23 6.40 -3.40 -18.89
N LYS A 24 7.62 -3.64 -18.43
CA LYS A 24 8.14 -5.00 -18.21
C LYS A 24 7.41 -5.69 -17.05
N ILE A 25 7.17 -4.96 -15.98
CA ILE A 25 6.53 -5.48 -14.75
C ILE A 25 5.04 -5.75 -14.99
N SER A 26 4.35 -4.93 -15.79
CA SER A 26 2.92 -5.07 -16.04
C SER A 26 2.54 -6.38 -16.73
N LEU A 27 3.50 -7.05 -17.37
CA LEU A 27 3.30 -8.32 -18.05
C LEU A 27 3.67 -9.53 -17.18
N THR A 28 4.06 -9.31 -15.91
CA THR A 28 4.53 -10.38 -15.04
C THR A 28 3.47 -10.80 -14.03
N SER A 29 3.54 -12.07 -13.60
CA SER A 29 2.73 -12.62 -12.51
C SER A 29 2.94 -11.87 -11.18
N LYS A 30 4.09 -11.22 -11.00
CA LYS A 30 4.41 -10.39 -9.84
C LYS A 30 3.40 -9.26 -9.63
N LEU A 31 2.97 -8.56 -10.70
CA LEU A 31 2.01 -7.48 -10.59
C LEU A 31 0.64 -7.99 -10.13
N ILE A 32 0.21 -9.13 -10.67
CA ILE A 32 -1.04 -9.78 -10.29
C ILE A 32 -1.01 -10.17 -8.79
N GLU A 33 0.06 -10.83 -8.37
CA GLU A 33 0.23 -11.24 -6.98
C GLU A 33 0.34 -10.05 -6.02
N SER A 34 1.03 -8.98 -6.44
CA SER A 34 1.14 -7.75 -5.66
C SER A 34 -0.22 -7.09 -5.45
N ARG A 35 -1.09 -7.14 -6.46
CA ARG A 35 -2.46 -6.62 -6.36
C ARG A 35 -3.30 -7.44 -5.38
N ILE A 36 -3.20 -8.76 -5.43
CA ILE A 36 -3.88 -9.65 -4.48
C ILE A 36 -3.41 -9.35 -3.05
N PHE A 37 -2.09 -9.24 -2.86
CA PHE A 37 -1.48 -8.89 -1.58
C PHE A 37 -1.97 -7.54 -1.07
N ALA A 38 -1.95 -6.52 -1.92
CA ALA A 38 -2.43 -5.18 -1.58
C ALA A 38 -3.91 -5.18 -1.17
N ASN A 39 -4.75 -5.93 -1.87
CA ASN A 39 -6.18 -6.04 -1.54
C ASN A 39 -6.39 -6.69 -0.17
N GLN A 40 -5.64 -7.72 0.18
CA GLN A 40 -5.72 -8.37 1.49
C GLN A 40 -5.35 -7.41 2.61
N ILE A 41 -4.24 -6.69 2.45
CA ILE A 41 -3.80 -5.69 3.43
C ILE A 41 -4.82 -4.57 3.55
N HIS A 42 -5.26 -4.02 2.42
CA HIS A 42 -6.21 -2.90 2.39
C HIS A 42 -7.50 -3.23 3.12
N LYS A 43 -8.09 -4.37 2.81
CA LYS A 43 -9.30 -4.86 3.47
C LYS A 43 -9.11 -4.96 4.97
N SER A 44 -8.04 -5.60 5.40
CA SER A 44 -7.75 -5.84 6.81
C SER A 44 -7.51 -4.53 7.59
N VAL A 45 -6.74 -3.61 7.00
CA VAL A 45 -6.48 -2.29 7.61
C VAL A 45 -7.78 -1.50 7.77
N LEU A 46 -8.63 -1.48 6.75
CA LEU A 46 -9.93 -0.81 6.84
C LEU A 46 -10.82 -1.43 7.93
N GLU A 47 -10.91 -2.75 8.00
CA GLU A 47 -11.70 -3.43 9.02
C GLU A 47 -11.25 -3.03 10.44
N LYS A 48 -9.95 -2.97 10.68
CA LYS A 48 -9.41 -2.63 11.99
C LYS A 48 -9.54 -1.14 12.31
N THR A 49 -9.19 -0.26 11.39
CA THR A 49 -9.24 1.18 11.61
C THR A 49 -10.67 1.70 11.78
N ARG A 50 -11.62 1.11 11.06
CA ARG A 50 -13.03 1.48 11.14
C ARG A 50 -13.72 1.05 12.43
N THR A 51 -13.12 0.19 13.23
CA THR A 51 -13.59 -0.07 14.60
C THR A 51 -13.47 1.16 15.48
N LYS A 52 -12.52 2.04 15.17
CA LYS A 52 -12.27 3.29 15.91
C LYS A 52 -12.78 4.51 15.16
N VAL A 53 -12.65 4.55 13.84
CA VAL A 53 -13.08 5.63 12.97
C VAL A 53 -13.97 5.05 11.89
N PRO A 54 -15.30 4.90 12.12
CA PRO A 54 -16.19 4.18 11.17
C PRO A 54 -16.24 4.76 9.77
N ASP A 55 -15.99 6.05 9.62
CA ASP A 55 -15.98 6.75 8.34
C ASP A 55 -14.57 7.00 7.79
N TYR A 56 -13.56 6.25 8.27
CA TYR A 56 -12.20 6.35 7.76
C TYR A 56 -12.20 6.14 6.25
N GLN A 57 -11.63 7.11 5.54
CA GLN A 57 -11.79 7.20 4.09
C GLN A 57 -11.01 6.10 3.35
N ASP A 58 -11.69 5.46 2.39
CA ASP A 58 -11.15 4.44 1.52
C ASP A 58 -10.74 5.03 0.18
N TYR A 59 -9.44 5.06 -0.11
CA TYR A 59 -8.91 5.51 -1.39
C TYR A 59 -8.65 4.37 -2.37
N ASN A 60 -9.02 3.16 -2.01
CA ASN A 60 -8.86 1.94 -2.80
C ASN A 60 -7.40 1.53 -3.08
N VAL A 61 -7.24 0.32 -3.59
CA VAL A 61 -5.97 -0.16 -4.10
C VAL A 61 -5.78 0.36 -5.52
N ARG A 62 -4.65 1.01 -5.76
CA ARG A 62 -4.32 1.62 -7.05
C ARG A 62 -2.96 1.19 -7.53
N LYS A 63 -2.81 1.11 -8.84
CA LYS A 63 -1.53 0.91 -9.49
C LYS A 63 -0.90 2.28 -9.75
N ALA A 64 0.36 2.44 -9.35
CA ALA A 64 1.12 3.66 -9.61
C ALA A 64 2.62 3.34 -9.73
N PRO A 65 3.40 4.18 -10.44
CA PRO A 65 4.82 3.94 -10.64
C PRO A 65 5.67 4.36 -9.44
N PHE A 66 5.62 3.58 -8.35
CA PHE A 66 6.43 3.82 -7.17
C PHE A 66 7.81 3.18 -7.32
N TYR A 67 8.87 3.98 -7.25
CA TYR A 67 10.25 3.50 -7.34
C TYR A 67 10.58 2.45 -6.27
N VAL A 68 10.05 2.65 -5.06
CA VAL A 68 10.30 1.74 -3.93
C VAL A 68 9.82 0.30 -4.21
N LEU A 69 8.84 0.13 -5.09
CA LEU A 69 8.29 -1.18 -5.43
C LEU A 69 8.97 -1.82 -6.65
N ILE A 70 9.64 -1.00 -7.46
CA ILE A 70 10.31 -1.47 -8.68
C ILE A 70 11.62 -2.14 -8.29
N GLY A 71 11.83 -3.35 -8.75
CA GLY A 71 13.02 -4.11 -8.41
C GLY A 71 12.83 -5.10 -7.28
N ALA A 72 11.70 -5.05 -6.57
CA ALA A 72 11.36 -6.13 -5.65
C ALA A 72 11.10 -7.41 -6.45
N SER A 73 11.69 -8.52 -6.01
CA SER A 73 11.54 -9.82 -6.68
C SER A 73 10.36 -10.63 -6.16
N MET A 74 9.63 -10.11 -5.18
CA MET A 74 8.47 -10.71 -4.56
C MET A 74 7.26 -9.78 -4.67
N PRO A 75 6.04 -10.25 -4.38
CA PRO A 75 4.88 -9.40 -4.25
C PRO A 75 5.14 -8.25 -3.27
N ALA A 76 4.83 -7.03 -3.69
CA ALA A 76 5.14 -5.84 -2.91
C ALA A 76 4.03 -4.80 -3.04
N THR A 77 3.81 -4.05 -1.96
CA THR A 77 2.82 -2.98 -1.92
C THR A 77 3.30 -1.83 -1.05
N LEU A 78 2.86 -0.63 -1.38
CA LEU A 78 3.05 0.57 -0.56
C LEU A 78 1.71 0.91 0.09
N VAL A 79 1.70 0.98 1.42
CA VAL A 79 0.49 1.31 2.19
C VAL A 79 0.54 2.77 2.61
N GLU A 80 -0.38 3.57 2.08
CA GLU A 80 -0.55 4.97 2.44
C GLU A 80 -1.60 5.07 3.56
N ILE A 81 -1.16 5.42 4.76
CA ILE A 81 -2.01 5.41 5.96
C ILE A 81 -2.65 6.76 6.28
N GLY A 82 -2.37 7.77 5.49
CA GLY A 82 -2.92 9.12 5.64
C GLY A 82 -1.96 10.16 5.09
N PHE A 83 -2.40 11.42 5.13
CA PHE A 83 -1.61 12.55 4.64
C PHE A 83 -1.28 13.49 5.80
N LEU A 84 0.00 13.69 6.09
CA LEU A 84 0.43 14.60 7.16
C LEU A 84 0.05 16.05 6.90
N SER A 85 -0.15 16.41 5.63
CA SER A 85 -0.65 17.74 5.23
C SER A 85 -2.13 17.96 5.57
N ASN A 86 -2.87 16.90 5.89
CA ASN A 86 -4.25 16.97 6.32
C ASN A 86 -4.29 16.88 7.86
N ARG A 87 -4.81 17.93 8.52
CA ARG A 87 -4.79 18.03 9.98
C ARG A 87 -5.55 16.88 10.66
N ALA A 88 -6.69 16.47 10.12
CA ALA A 88 -7.46 15.38 10.68
C ALA A 88 -6.69 14.05 10.60
N ASN A 89 -5.98 13.80 9.50
CA ASN A 89 -5.12 12.63 9.35
C ASN A 89 -3.94 12.67 10.32
N GLU A 90 -3.30 13.84 10.46
CA GLU A 90 -2.19 14.03 11.40
C GLU A 90 -2.62 13.73 12.83
N GLU A 91 -3.76 14.27 13.27
CA GLU A 91 -4.30 14.03 14.60
C GLU A 91 -4.60 12.54 14.85
N LEU A 92 -5.16 11.83 13.86
CA LEU A 92 -5.38 10.39 13.98
C LEU A 92 -4.06 9.63 14.11
N LEU A 93 -3.05 10.00 13.33
CA LEU A 93 -1.74 9.33 13.34
C LEU A 93 -0.96 9.60 14.63
N GLU A 94 -1.26 10.68 15.34
CA GLU A 94 -0.71 10.94 16.68
C GLU A 94 -1.33 10.04 17.77
N ASP A 95 -2.52 9.51 17.54
CA ASP A 95 -3.20 8.62 18.48
C ASP A 95 -2.56 7.22 18.48
N PRO A 96 -1.93 6.78 19.60
CA PRO A 96 -1.31 5.46 19.67
C PRO A 96 -2.29 4.31 19.42
N LEU A 97 -3.54 4.44 19.82
CA LEU A 97 -4.55 3.40 19.62
C LEU A 97 -4.92 3.27 18.14
N PHE A 98 -4.96 4.39 17.41
CA PHE A 98 -5.20 4.34 15.97
C PHE A 98 -4.03 3.68 15.23
N ARG A 99 -2.80 4.02 15.59
CA ARG A 99 -1.60 3.37 15.03
C ARG A 99 -1.58 1.87 15.32
N GLU A 100 -2.01 1.46 16.51
CA GLU A 100 -2.13 0.04 16.86
C GLU A 100 -3.12 -0.68 15.96
N LYS A 101 -4.26 -0.06 15.66
CA LYS A 101 -5.25 -0.62 14.72
C LYS A 101 -4.69 -0.77 13.31
N ILE A 102 -3.91 0.18 12.85
CA ILE A 102 -3.19 0.06 11.57
C ILE A 102 -2.24 -1.14 11.60
N ALA A 103 -1.43 -1.26 12.65
CA ALA A 103 -0.48 -2.36 12.81
C ALA A 103 -1.17 -3.72 12.85
N GLU A 104 -2.28 -3.84 13.58
CA GLU A 104 -3.10 -5.07 13.62
C GLU A 104 -3.62 -5.41 12.22
N GLY A 105 -4.12 -4.40 11.50
CA GLY A 105 -4.63 -4.58 10.14
C GLY A 105 -3.56 -5.04 9.17
N LEU A 106 -2.37 -4.46 9.23
CA LEU A 106 -1.22 -4.88 8.42
C LEU A 106 -0.83 -6.33 8.73
N TYR A 107 -0.74 -6.69 9.99
CA TYR A 107 -0.41 -8.04 10.44
C TYR A 107 -1.43 -9.07 9.93
N GLU A 108 -2.71 -8.83 10.16
CA GLU A 108 -3.78 -9.72 9.72
C GLU A 108 -3.84 -9.85 8.20
N GLY A 109 -3.65 -8.75 7.48
CA GLY A 109 -3.63 -8.75 6.03
C GLY A 109 -2.47 -9.56 5.45
N ILE A 110 -1.30 -9.45 6.04
CA ILE A 110 -0.12 -10.24 5.65
C ILE A 110 -0.37 -11.73 5.92
N LEU A 111 -0.90 -12.07 7.09
CA LEU A 111 -1.22 -13.46 7.42
C LEU A 111 -2.27 -14.05 6.47
N SER A 112 -3.31 -13.29 6.16
CA SER A 112 -4.34 -13.71 5.21
C SER A 112 -3.75 -14.03 3.85
N TYR A 113 -2.84 -13.18 3.37
CA TYR A 113 -2.16 -13.42 2.11
C TYR A 113 -1.29 -14.67 2.14
N ILE A 114 -0.48 -14.84 3.18
CA ILE A 114 0.39 -16.01 3.33
C ILE A 114 -0.43 -17.31 3.38
N ARG A 115 -1.53 -17.31 4.12
CA ARG A 115 -2.45 -18.47 4.19
C ARG A 115 -3.04 -18.79 2.82
N SER A 116 -3.41 -17.79 2.05
CA SER A 116 -3.96 -17.99 0.71
C SER A 116 -2.97 -18.66 -0.25
N LEU A 117 -1.67 -18.46 -0.05
CA LEU A 117 -0.62 -19.11 -0.86
C LEU A 117 -0.54 -20.61 -0.56
N GLY A 118 -0.79 -21.02 0.68
CA GLY A 118 -0.77 -22.42 1.08
C GLY A 118 -1.95 -23.24 0.59
N GLU A 119 -3.02 -22.60 0.13
CA GLU A 119 -4.24 -23.23 -0.37
C GLU A 119 -4.22 -23.52 -1.87
N LYS A 120 -3.15 -23.13 -2.53
CA LYS A 120 -3.02 -23.30 -3.99
C LYS A 120 -2.38 -24.63 -4.36
#